data_9581b8d1c7dda079a4e3cda6f4cd72fa
#
_entry.id   9581b8d1c7dda079a4e3cda6f4cd72fa
#
_cell.length_a   1.000
_cell.length_b   1.000
_cell.length_c   1.000
_cell.angle_alpha   90.00
_cell.angle_beta   90.00
_cell.angle_gamma   90.00
#
_symmetry.space_group_name_H-M   'P 1'
#
loop_
_entity.id
_entity.type
_entity.pdbx_description
1 polymer ?
#
loop_
_entity_poly.entity_id
_entity_poly.type
_entity_poly.pdbx_seq_one_letter_code
_entity_poly.pdbx_strand_id
1 'polypeptide(L)'
;AIKFKTDMKEAHNDLVMVLRKKGDNKSALKVCVHALKSHENDDTLHRNKGNILYALDEPEKALEAFEKALDLNPYVVDTWVNKGTVLWKGLAEREKALAAFDKALEINPNFMAAVDSRINLMAEIKANRPPFWKRIFGG
;
A
#
# COMPACT_ATOMS: atom_id res chain seq x y z
N ALA A 1 -19.33 7.48 -25.29
CA ALA A 1 -18.65 8.36 -24.34
C ALA A 1 -18.20 7.63 -23.08
N ILE A 2 -19.08 6.88 -22.41
CA ILE A 2 -18.74 6.10 -21.19
C ILE A 2 -17.77 4.97 -21.53
N LYS A 3 -18.01 4.22 -22.59
CA LYS A 3 -17.15 3.13 -23.06
C LYS A 3 -15.75 3.64 -23.42
N PHE A 4 -15.66 4.78 -24.12
CA PHE A 4 -14.39 5.38 -24.50
C PHE A 4 -13.55 5.79 -23.26
N LYS A 5 -14.19 6.39 -22.24
CA LYS A 5 -13.51 6.74 -20.98
C LYS A 5 -13.01 5.50 -20.24
N THR A 6 -13.80 4.42 -20.21
CA THR A 6 -13.41 3.14 -19.60
C THR A 6 -12.23 2.52 -20.33
N ASP A 7 -12.25 2.49 -21.66
CA ASP A 7 -11.18 1.95 -22.48
C ASP A 7 -9.87 2.74 -22.27
N MET A 8 -9.93 4.08 -22.17
CA MET A 8 -8.78 4.93 -21.87
C MET A 8 -8.21 4.67 -20.45
N LYS A 9 -9.07 4.45 -19.48
CA LYS A 9 -8.67 4.12 -18.11
C LYS A 9 -7.89 2.80 -18.07
N GLU A 10 -8.41 1.76 -18.72
CA GLU A 10 -7.75 0.45 -18.82
C GLU A 10 -6.41 0.59 -19.53
N ALA A 11 -6.34 1.33 -20.63
CA ALA A 11 -5.10 1.59 -21.36
C ALA A 11 -4.05 2.30 -20.48
N HIS A 12 -4.45 3.27 -19.66
CA HIS A 12 -3.55 3.91 -18.71
C HIS A 12 -3.03 2.94 -17.65
N ASN A 13 -3.91 2.10 -17.09
CA ASN A 13 -3.52 1.09 -16.11
C ASN A 13 -2.53 0.08 -16.72
N ASP A 14 -2.77 -0.39 -17.93
CA ASP A 14 -1.89 -1.31 -18.64
C ASP A 14 -0.52 -0.68 -18.89
N LEU A 15 -0.49 0.58 -19.33
CA LEU A 15 0.76 1.31 -19.55
C LEU A 15 1.55 1.50 -18.24
N VAL A 16 0.88 1.85 -17.15
CA VAL A 16 1.50 1.94 -15.82
C VAL A 16 2.13 0.60 -15.43
N MET A 17 1.42 -0.50 -15.64
CA MET A 17 1.93 -1.84 -15.31
C MET A 17 3.16 -2.21 -16.15
N VAL A 18 3.14 -1.90 -17.44
CA VAL A 18 4.28 -2.16 -18.34
C VAL A 18 5.51 -1.34 -17.91
N LEU A 19 5.33 -0.05 -17.63
CA LEU A 19 6.42 0.85 -17.21
C LEU A 19 7.01 0.39 -15.87
N ARG A 20 6.18 -0.01 -14.92
CA ARG A 20 6.65 -0.56 -13.64
C ARG A 20 7.45 -1.85 -13.83
N LYS A 21 7.02 -2.75 -14.69
CA LYS A 21 7.75 -3.99 -14.98
C LYS A 21 9.12 -3.72 -15.61
N LYS A 22 9.23 -2.65 -16.39
CA LYS A 22 10.51 -2.19 -16.95
C LYS A 22 11.40 -1.45 -15.94
N GLY A 23 10.87 -1.16 -14.75
CA GLY A 23 11.58 -0.38 -13.72
C GLY A 23 11.54 1.12 -13.96
N ASP A 24 10.80 1.60 -14.96
CA ASP A 24 10.65 3.03 -15.25
C ASP A 24 9.53 3.63 -14.39
N ASN A 25 9.79 3.71 -13.09
CA ASN A 25 8.83 4.22 -12.12
C ASN A 25 8.52 5.71 -12.30
N LYS A 26 9.47 6.50 -12.81
CA LYS A 26 9.25 7.93 -13.05
C LYS A 26 8.23 8.16 -14.15
N SER A 27 8.36 7.46 -15.28
CA SER A 27 7.38 7.52 -16.37
C SER A 27 6.03 6.94 -15.95
N ALA A 28 6.03 5.85 -15.19
CA ALA A 28 4.82 5.27 -14.62
C ALA A 28 4.06 6.27 -13.75
N LEU A 29 4.77 7.03 -12.91
CA LEU A 29 4.18 8.07 -12.07
C LEU A 29 3.53 9.17 -12.91
N LYS A 30 4.22 9.63 -13.95
CA LYS A 30 3.68 10.66 -14.86
C LYS A 30 2.38 10.21 -15.53
N VAL A 31 2.34 8.99 -16.04
CA VAL A 31 1.13 8.41 -16.66
C VAL A 31 0.00 8.31 -15.63
N CYS A 32 0.29 7.83 -14.44
CA CYS A 32 -0.68 7.67 -13.37
C CYS A 32 -1.27 9.02 -12.93
N VAL A 33 -0.43 10.03 -12.71
CA VAL A 33 -0.85 11.38 -12.33
C VAL A 33 -1.69 12.01 -13.43
N HIS A 34 -1.30 11.83 -14.70
CA HIS A 34 -2.06 12.33 -15.84
C HIS A 34 -3.45 11.67 -15.90
N ALA A 35 -3.52 10.35 -15.75
CA ALA A 35 -4.79 9.62 -15.74
C ALA A 35 -5.72 10.06 -14.60
N LEU A 36 -5.16 10.36 -13.43
CA LEU A 36 -5.93 10.83 -12.27
C LEU A 36 -6.60 12.20 -12.49
N LYS A 37 -6.10 13.02 -13.40
CA LYS A 37 -6.76 14.29 -13.76
C LYS A 37 -8.16 14.06 -14.35
N SER A 38 -8.34 12.98 -15.08
CA SER A 38 -9.63 12.61 -15.71
C SER A 38 -10.42 11.60 -14.88
N HIS A 39 -9.76 10.86 -13.99
CA HIS A 39 -10.32 9.75 -13.23
C HIS A 39 -9.90 9.85 -11.75
N GLU A 40 -10.17 10.99 -11.14
CA GLU A 40 -9.74 11.32 -9.76
C GLU A 40 -10.29 10.39 -8.69
N ASN A 41 -11.42 9.75 -8.95
CA ASN A 41 -12.09 8.83 -8.02
C ASN A 41 -11.83 7.36 -8.34
N ASP A 42 -10.73 7.05 -9.02
CA ASP A 42 -10.33 5.69 -9.33
C ASP A 42 -9.38 5.14 -8.27
N ASP A 43 -9.87 4.22 -7.45
CA ASP A 43 -9.07 3.58 -6.39
C ASP A 43 -7.85 2.82 -6.94
N THR A 44 -7.99 2.17 -8.10
CA THR A 44 -6.89 1.43 -8.74
C THR A 44 -5.75 2.36 -9.14
N LEU A 45 -6.05 3.54 -9.69
CA LEU A 45 -5.04 4.53 -10.05
C LEU A 45 -4.33 5.08 -8.81
N HIS A 46 -5.07 5.38 -7.73
CA HIS A 46 -4.45 5.81 -6.47
C HIS A 46 -3.57 4.72 -5.86
N ARG A 47 -4.02 3.46 -5.89
CA ARG A 47 -3.21 2.33 -5.44
C ARG A 47 -1.94 2.18 -6.27
N ASN A 48 -2.04 2.25 -7.59
CA ASN A 48 -0.89 2.21 -8.48
C ASN A 48 0.09 3.35 -8.19
N LYS A 49 -0.43 4.57 -7.97
CA LYS A 49 0.38 5.72 -7.57
C LYS A 49 1.14 5.44 -6.27
N GLY A 50 0.46 4.86 -5.27
CA GLY A 50 1.09 4.46 -4.01
C GLY A 50 2.24 3.47 -4.21
N ASN A 51 2.02 2.43 -5.01
CA ASN A 51 3.06 1.44 -5.33
C ASN A 51 4.26 2.06 -6.03
N ILE A 52 4.03 2.97 -6.95
CA ILE A 52 5.08 3.68 -7.69
C ILE A 52 5.88 4.58 -6.75
N LEU A 53 5.20 5.35 -5.90
CA LEU A 53 5.84 6.25 -4.93
C LEU A 53 6.69 5.48 -3.92
N TYR A 54 6.21 4.32 -3.47
CA TYR A 54 7.01 3.46 -2.59
C TYR A 54 8.27 2.95 -3.31
N ALA A 55 8.16 2.55 -4.57
CA ALA A 55 9.30 2.13 -5.37
C ALA A 55 10.30 3.27 -5.65
N LEU A 56 9.85 4.52 -5.59
CA LEU A 56 10.68 5.72 -5.71
C LEU A 56 11.24 6.22 -4.36
N ASP A 57 11.08 5.43 -3.30
CA ASP A 57 11.53 5.74 -1.95
C ASP A 57 10.86 7.01 -1.36
N GLU A 58 9.55 7.15 -1.65
CA GLU A 58 8.71 8.22 -1.09
C GLU A 58 7.56 7.63 -0.26
N PRO A 59 7.87 7.01 0.91
CA PRO A 59 6.88 6.25 1.68
C PRO A 59 5.73 7.09 2.23
N GLU A 60 5.97 8.35 2.63
CA GLU A 60 4.91 9.23 3.13
C GLU A 60 3.88 9.52 2.05
N LYS A 61 4.34 9.84 0.84
CA LYS A 61 3.45 10.09 -0.30
C LYS A 61 2.75 8.82 -0.75
N ALA A 62 3.43 7.67 -0.67
CA ALA A 62 2.83 6.37 -0.96
C ALA A 62 1.68 6.08 0.00
N LEU A 63 1.88 6.36 1.30
CA LEU A 63 0.85 6.19 2.32
C LEU A 63 -0.39 7.04 2.00
N GLU A 64 -0.20 8.32 1.67
CA GLU A 64 -1.31 9.21 1.27
C GLU A 64 -2.10 8.64 0.08
N ALA A 65 -1.41 8.12 -0.92
CA ALA A 65 -2.06 7.52 -2.10
C ALA A 65 -2.86 6.26 -1.74
N PHE A 66 -2.32 5.39 -0.88
CA PHE A 66 -3.05 4.21 -0.41
C PHE A 66 -4.26 4.59 0.45
N GLU A 67 -4.14 5.59 1.31
CA GLU A 67 -5.26 6.09 2.10
C GLU A 67 -6.36 6.64 1.21
N LYS A 68 -6.01 7.39 0.17
CA LYS A 68 -6.99 7.87 -0.82
C LYS A 68 -7.67 6.71 -1.55
N ALA A 69 -6.93 5.69 -1.95
CA ALA A 69 -7.49 4.48 -2.55
C ALA A 69 -8.46 3.77 -1.62
N LEU A 70 -8.14 3.67 -0.33
CA LEU A 70 -9.00 3.04 0.69
C LEU A 70 -10.23 3.87 1.03
N ASP A 71 -10.14 5.21 0.99
CA ASP A 71 -11.31 6.08 1.13
C ASP A 71 -12.32 5.84 -0.01
N LEU A 72 -11.82 5.58 -1.21
CA LEU A 72 -12.65 5.29 -2.38
C LEU A 72 -13.19 3.86 -2.39
N ASN A 73 -12.37 2.89 -1.98
CA ASN A 73 -12.76 1.48 -1.89
C ASN A 73 -12.02 0.79 -0.73
N PRO A 74 -12.67 0.69 0.44
CA PRO A 74 -12.03 0.11 1.64
C PRO A 74 -11.96 -1.42 1.66
N TYR A 75 -12.47 -2.10 0.63
CA TYR A 75 -12.56 -3.56 0.62
C TYR A 75 -11.51 -4.24 -0.25
N VAL A 76 -10.54 -3.52 -0.77
CA VAL A 76 -9.44 -4.09 -1.56
C VAL A 76 -8.33 -4.55 -0.64
N VAL A 77 -8.20 -5.87 -0.49
CA VAL A 77 -7.22 -6.51 0.41
C VAL A 77 -5.79 -6.08 0.08
N ASP A 78 -5.43 -6.07 -1.20
CA ASP A 78 -4.09 -5.68 -1.66
C ASP A 78 -3.69 -4.28 -1.19
N THR A 79 -4.63 -3.33 -1.18
CA THR A 79 -4.36 -1.96 -0.75
C THR A 79 -4.04 -1.90 0.74
N TRP A 80 -4.75 -2.66 1.57
CA TRP A 80 -4.45 -2.77 3.00
C TRP A 80 -3.07 -3.38 3.25
N VAL A 81 -2.72 -4.44 2.52
CA VAL A 81 -1.40 -5.07 2.62
C VAL A 81 -0.29 -4.10 2.21
N ASN A 82 -0.49 -3.38 1.10
CA ASN A 82 0.48 -2.39 0.63
C ASN A 82 0.65 -1.25 1.65
N LYS A 83 -0.45 -0.74 2.21
CA LYS A 83 -0.42 0.25 3.29
C LYS A 83 0.37 -0.26 4.49
N GLY A 84 0.10 -1.49 4.93
CA GLY A 84 0.83 -2.12 6.03
C GLY A 84 2.32 -2.24 5.75
N THR A 85 2.69 -2.61 4.54
CA THR A 85 4.09 -2.74 4.12
C THR A 85 4.83 -1.40 4.17
N VAL A 86 4.21 -0.34 3.67
CA VAL A 86 4.78 1.02 3.73
C VAL A 86 4.95 1.48 5.16
N LEU A 87 3.95 1.27 6.00
CA LEU A 87 4.00 1.63 7.42
C LEU A 87 5.12 0.86 8.14
N TRP A 88 5.27 -0.42 7.85
CA TRP A 88 6.29 -1.25 8.47
C TRP A 88 7.71 -0.98 7.93
N LYS A 89 7.90 -1.17 6.63
CA LYS A 89 9.23 -1.13 6.00
C LYS A 89 9.70 0.28 5.63
N GLY A 90 8.75 1.15 5.31
CA GLY A 90 9.07 2.53 4.90
C GLY A 90 9.15 3.50 6.07
N LEU A 91 8.21 3.42 6.99
CA LEU A 91 8.05 4.41 8.07
C LEU A 91 8.34 3.87 9.48
N ALA A 92 8.62 2.58 9.61
CA ALA A 92 8.87 1.90 10.88
C ALA A 92 7.74 2.06 11.93
N GLU A 93 6.52 2.29 11.46
CA GLU A 93 5.33 2.42 12.30
C GLU A 93 4.64 1.04 12.48
N ARG A 94 5.25 0.21 13.31
CA ARG A 94 4.91 -1.22 13.44
C ARG A 94 3.48 -1.48 13.89
N GLU A 95 2.99 -0.74 14.87
CA GLU A 95 1.64 -0.93 15.41
C GLU A 95 0.56 -0.55 14.39
N LYS A 96 0.78 0.53 13.65
CA LYS A 96 -0.13 0.94 12.57
C LYS A 96 -0.10 -0.06 11.41
N ALA A 97 1.09 -0.60 11.11
CA ALA A 97 1.24 -1.65 10.09
C ALA A 97 0.46 -2.90 10.48
N LEU A 98 0.55 -3.32 11.75
CA LEU A 98 -0.20 -4.46 12.27
C LEU A 98 -1.70 -4.25 12.09
N ALA A 99 -2.21 -3.06 12.42
CA ALA A 99 -3.62 -2.72 12.24
C ALA A 99 -4.05 -2.81 10.77
N ALA A 100 -3.19 -2.41 9.82
CA ALA A 100 -3.47 -2.51 8.39
C ALA A 100 -3.52 -3.98 7.92
N PHE A 101 -2.61 -4.82 8.38
CA PHE A 101 -2.65 -6.26 8.08
C PHE A 101 -3.87 -6.94 8.70
N ASP A 102 -4.27 -6.54 9.92
CA ASP A 102 -5.48 -7.04 10.55
C ASP A 102 -6.73 -6.67 9.73
N LYS A 103 -6.78 -5.45 9.19
CA LYS A 103 -7.87 -5.05 8.28
C LYS A 103 -7.91 -5.89 7.01
N ALA A 104 -6.76 -6.18 6.42
CA ALA A 104 -6.67 -7.08 5.27
C ALA A 104 -7.25 -8.47 5.60
N LEU A 105 -6.94 -9.00 6.78
CA LEU A 105 -7.39 -10.32 7.22
C LEU A 105 -8.87 -10.34 7.66
N GLU A 106 -9.43 -9.21 8.08
CA GLU A 106 -10.88 -9.08 8.27
C GLU A 106 -11.63 -9.26 6.97
N ILE A 107 -11.08 -8.73 5.86
CA ILE A 107 -11.69 -8.83 4.53
C ILE A 107 -11.49 -10.22 3.95
N ASN A 108 -10.26 -10.73 3.99
CA ASN A 108 -9.91 -12.07 3.52
C ASN A 108 -8.95 -12.76 4.49
N PRO A 109 -9.48 -13.62 5.40
CA PRO A 109 -8.64 -14.31 6.40
C PRO A 109 -7.58 -15.23 5.82
N ASN A 110 -7.74 -15.65 4.57
CA ASN A 110 -6.85 -16.58 3.88
C ASN A 110 -5.86 -15.91 2.93
N PHE A 111 -5.77 -14.57 2.96
CA PHE A 111 -4.84 -13.84 2.11
C PHE A 111 -3.41 -14.01 2.62
N MET A 112 -2.65 -14.92 2.02
CA MET A 112 -1.35 -15.37 2.53
C MET A 112 -0.34 -14.25 2.73
N ALA A 113 -0.30 -13.27 1.81
CA ALA A 113 0.61 -12.13 1.95
C ALA A 113 0.36 -11.34 3.25
N ALA A 114 -0.90 -11.18 3.65
CA ALA A 114 -1.26 -10.53 4.91
C ALA A 114 -0.93 -11.41 6.11
N VAL A 115 -1.19 -12.70 6.02
CA VAL A 115 -0.88 -13.68 7.08
C VAL A 115 0.62 -13.68 7.36
N ASP A 116 1.44 -13.85 6.33
CA ASP A 116 2.91 -13.91 6.45
C ASP A 116 3.48 -12.59 6.97
N SER A 117 3.01 -11.47 6.44
CA SER A 117 3.45 -10.14 6.89
C SER A 117 3.12 -9.91 8.36
N ARG A 118 1.91 -10.29 8.77
CA ARG A 118 1.48 -10.16 10.16
C ARG A 118 2.35 -11.00 11.10
N ILE A 119 2.61 -12.25 10.73
CA ILE A 119 3.46 -13.17 11.53
C ILE A 119 4.87 -12.59 11.67
N ASN A 120 5.48 -12.17 10.57
CA ASN A 120 6.82 -11.61 10.56
C ASN A 120 6.92 -10.31 11.38
N LEU A 121 5.93 -9.44 11.24
CA LEU A 121 5.86 -8.20 12.00
C LEU A 121 5.68 -8.46 13.51
N MET A 122 4.82 -9.39 13.88
CA MET A 122 4.62 -9.78 15.28
C MET A 122 5.91 -10.34 15.88
N ALA A 123 6.65 -11.15 15.14
CA ALA A 123 7.95 -11.68 15.57
C ALA A 123 8.96 -10.55 15.80
N GLU A 124 9.00 -9.55 14.91
CA GLU A 124 9.87 -8.38 15.04
C GLU A 124 9.49 -7.53 16.27
N ILE A 125 8.21 -7.27 16.48
CA ILE A 125 7.72 -6.53 17.65
C ILE A 125 8.12 -7.26 18.93
N LYS A 126 7.93 -8.58 18.98
CA LYS A 126 8.32 -9.40 20.15
C LYS A 126 9.82 -9.38 20.39
N ALA A 127 10.63 -9.49 19.34
CA ALA A 127 12.09 -9.48 19.44
C ALA A 127 12.63 -8.14 19.95
N ASN A 128 11.99 -7.03 19.61
CA ASN A 128 12.38 -5.69 20.04
C ASN A 128 11.80 -5.27 21.39
N ARG A 129 10.98 -6.13 22.00
CA ARG A 129 10.40 -5.86 23.30
C ARG A 129 11.45 -6.00 24.40
N PRO A 130 11.57 -5.00 25.30
CA PRO A 130 12.53 -5.13 26.39
C PRO A 130 12.18 -6.32 27.30
N PRO A 131 13.17 -6.99 27.93
CA PRO A 131 12.91 -8.09 28.86
C PRO A 131 11.98 -7.65 29.99
N PHE A 132 11.21 -8.61 30.52
CA PHE A 132 10.23 -8.39 31.60
C PHE A 132 10.80 -7.56 32.76
N TRP A 133 12.02 -7.90 33.22
CA TRP A 133 12.65 -7.18 34.32
C TRP A 133 12.97 -5.71 33.97
N LYS A 134 13.34 -5.40 32.72
CA LYS A 134 13.55 -4.01 32.28
C LYS A 134 12.25 -3.21 32.24
N ARG A 135 11.13 -3.88 31.91
CA ARG A 135 9.80 -3.22 31.87
C ARG A 135 9.30 -2.87 33.26
N ILE A 136 9.69 -3.65 34.30
CA ILE A 136 9.28 -3.43 35.67
C ILE A 136 10.30 -2.56 36.43
N PHE A 137 11.59 -2.80 36.28
CA PHE A 137 12.66 -2.20 37.08
C PHE A 137 13.53 -1.20 36.30
N GLY A 138 13.43 -1.13 34.99
CA GLY A 138 14.16 -0.18 34.17
C GLY A 138 13.44 1.16 34.15
N GLY A 139 13.79 2.03 35.07
CA GLY A 139 13.25 3.37 35.14
C GLY A 139 13.87 4.37 34.19
#